data_6c904bbb889b68df519035404ac7c227
#
_entry.id   6c904bbb889b68df519035404ac7c227
#
_cell.length_a   1.000
_cell.length_b   1.000
_cell.length_c   1.000
_cell.angle_alpha   90.00
_cell.angle_beta   90.00
_cell.angle_gamma   90.00
#
_symmetry.space_group_name_H-M   'P 1'
#
loop_
_entity.id
_entity.type
_entity.pdbx_description
1 polymer ?
#
loop_
_entity_poly.entity_id
_entity_poly.type
_entity_poly.pdbx_seq_one_letter_code
_entity_poly.pdbx_strand_id
1 'polypeptide(L)'
;MKHYTIILATLLSLLIPMQSWGYVASGIGSITCTEATLFVEENGADGFQPQLINYFQGFRTGKEWFNKGEVKANVASYEQLFLFVMNTCFQTENRDKPLAWILNIFYEQLETDVILK
;
A
#
# COMPACT_ATOMS: atom_id res chain seq x y z
N MET A 1 -27.89 32.77 17.22
CA MET A 1 -27.46 31.62 18.00
C MET A 1 -27.51 30.32 17.23
N LYS A 2 -28.54 30.08 16.43
CA LYS A 2 -28.59 28.84 15.65
C LYS A 2 -27.46 28.69 14.64
N HIS A 3 -26.91 29.79 14.14
CA HIS A 3 -25.84 29.78 13.17
C HIS A 3 -24.52 29.27 13.74
N TYR A 4 -24.25 29.57 14.99
CA TYR A 4 -23.01 29.14 15.64
C TYR A 4 -22.98 27.62 15.89
N THR A 5 -24.14 27.05 16.22
CA THR A 5 -24.25 25.62 16.47
C THR A 5 -24.01 24.82 15.18
N ILE A 6 -24.54 25.30 14.04
CA ILE A 6 -24.37 24.68 12.74
C ILE A 6 -22.90 24.72 12.31
N ILE A 7 -22.22 25.85 12.50
CA ILE A 7 -20.81 26.02 12.14
C ILE A 7 -19.94 25.06 12.95
N LEU A 8 -20.19 24.94 14.26
CA LEU A 8 -19.47 24.04 15.14
C LEU A 8 -19.64 22.58 14.70
N ALA A 9 -20.86 22.17 14.39
CA ALA A 9 -21.14 20.81 13.92
C ALA A 9 -20.43 20.50 12.60
N THR A 10 -20.39 21.47 11.70
CA THR A 10 -19.69 21.30 10.40
C THR A 10 -18.20 21.16 10.59
N LEU A 11 -17.60 21.97 11.46
CA LEU A 11 -16.16 21.88 11.76
C LEU A 11 -15.79 20.54 12.39
N LEU A 12 -16.61 20.06 13.33
CA LEU A 12 -16.37 18.76 13.96
C LEU A 12 -16.48 17.62 12.93
N SER A 13 -17.43 17.71 12.01
CA SER A 13 -17.60 16.71 10.96
C SER A 13 -16.39 16.64 10.01
N LEU A 14 -15.75 17.78 9.76
CA LEU A 14 -14.56 17.83 8.92
C LEU A 14 -13.32 17.25 9.62
N LEU A 15 -13.25 17.36 10.93
CA LEU A 15 -12.12 16.86 11.70
C LEU A 15 -12.19 15.34 11.96
N ILE A 16 -13.38 14.80 12.16
CA ILE A 16 -13.57 13.39 12.47
C ILE A 16 -12.96 12.47 11.42
N PRO A 17 -13.18 12.65 10.09
CA PRO A 17 -12.57 11.79 9.09
C PRO A 17 -11.05 11.76 9.14
N MET A 18 -10.42 12.88 9.46
CA MET A 18 -8.97 12.96 9.55
C MET A 18 -8.42 12.20 10.76
N GLN A 19 -9.17 12.14 11.84
CA GLN A 19 -8.76 11.46 13.06
C GLN A 19 -9.02 9.97 13.05
N SER A 20 -9.99 9.51 12.25
CA SER A 20 -10.32 8.09 12.17
C SER A 20 -9.29 7.26 11.42
N TRP A 21 -8.37 7.89 10.74
CA TRP A 21 -7.32 7.23 9.98
C TRP A 21 -6.04 7.14 10.79
N GLY A 22 -6.05 6.31 11.83
CA GLY A 22 -4.91 6.12 12.73
C GLY A 22 -3.72 5.47 12.04
N TYR A 23 -3.95 4.72 10.98
CA TYR A 23 -2.89 4.29 10.10
C TYR A 23 -3.38 4.47 8.67
N VAL A 24 -2.55 5.00 7.84
CA VAL A 24 -2.89 5.23 6.45
C VAL A 24 -1.72 4.77 5.59
N ALA A 25 -1.99 3.82 4.73
CA ALA A 25 -1.11 3.57 3.60
C ALA A 25 -1.33 4.73 2.64
N SER A 26 -0.34 5.59 2.47
CA SER A 26 -0.42 6.73 1.57
C SER A 26 0.09 6.35 0.18
N GLY A 27 -0.27 7.14 -0.81
CA GLY A 27 0.13 6.90 -2.18
C GLY A 27 -0.47 5.62 -2.75
N ILE A 28 0.30 4.89 -3.52
CA ILE A 28 -0.18 3.72 -4.26
C ILE A 28 -0.60 2.58 -3.33
N GLY A 29 -0.05 2.52 -2.12
CA GLY A 29 -0.41 1.46 -1.17
C GLY A 29 -1.84 1.56 -0.67
N SER A 30 -2.46 2.73 -0.75
CA SER A 30 -3.82 2.94 -0.27
C SER A 30 -4.89 2.56 -1.29
N ILE A 31 -4.53 2.40 -2.57
CA ILE A 31 -5.52 2.03 -3.57
C ILE A 31 -5.84 0.54 -3.47
N THR A 32 -7.04 0.19 -3.92
CA THR A 32 -7.47 -1.21 -3.94
C THR A 32 -6.93 -1.93 -5.16
N CYS A 33 -7.01 -3.26 -5.15
CA CYS A 33 -6.68 -4.06 -6.31
C CYS A 33 -7.52 -3.67 -7.54
N THR A 34 -8.81 -3.37 -7.35
CA THR A 34 -9.66 -2.92 -8.45
C THR A 34 -9.13 -1.62 -9.05
N GLU A 35 -8.80 -0.65 -8.20
CA GLU A 35 -8.25 0.63 -8.66
C GLU A 35 -6.89 0.46 -9.35
N ALA A 36 -6.05 -0.45 -8.83
CA ALA A 36 -4.76 -0.74 -9.46
C ALA A 36 -4.93 -1.35 -10.86
N THR A 37 -5.87 -2.27 -11.01
CA THR A 37 -6.17 -2.88 -12.30
C THR A 37 -6.65 -1.83 -13.30
N LEU A 38 -7.56 -0.95 -12.88
CA LEU A 38 -8.04 0.15 -13.72
C LEU A 38 -6.91 1.09 -14.11
N PHE A 39 -6.02 1.41 -13.18
CA PHE A 39 -4.88 2.27 -13.46
C PHE A 39 -4.00 1.67 -14.55
N VAL A 40 -3.72 0.38 -14.47
CA VAL A 40 -2.90 -0.31 -15.48
C VAL A 40 -3.61 -0.33 -16.84
N GLU A 41 -4.93 -0.55 -16.85
CA GLU A 41 -5.71 -0.52 -18.09
C GLU A 41 -5.67 0.86 -18.77
N GLU A 42 -5.72 1.93 -17.96
CA GLU A 42 -5.76 3.30 -18.50
C GLU A 42 -4.38 3.84 -18.86
N ASN A 43 -3.36 3.51 -18.07
CA ASN A 43 -2.04 4.11 -18.17
C ASN A 43 -0.95 3.14 -18.59
N GLY A 44 -1.26 1.86 -18.69
CA GLY A 44 -0.29 0.82 -19.02
C GLY A 44 0.59 0.42 -17.85
N ALA A 45 1.25 -0.71 -18.00
CA ALA A 45 2.17 -1.24 -16.99
C ALA A 45 3.35 -0.30 -16.76
N ASP A 46 3.84 0.36 -17.81
CA ASP A 46 5.00 1.25 -17.72
C ASP A 46 4.75 2.44 -16.82
N GLY A 47 3.50 2.92 -16.73
CA GLY A 47 3.15 4.00 -15.82
C GLY A 47 3.00 3.54 -14.37
N PHE A 48 2.62 2.29 -14.17
CA PHE A 48 2.33 1.75 -12.84
C PHE A 48 3.59 1.20 -12.16
N GLN A 49 4.45 0.51 -12.91
CA GLN A 49 5.60 -0.19 -12.33
C GLN A 49 6.54 0.70 -11.51
N PRO A 50 6.95 1.89 -11.99
CA PRO A 50 7.85 2.72 -11.19
C PRO A 50 7.25 3.14 -9.85
N GLN A 51 5.96 3.45 -9.82
CA GLN A 51 5.28 3.81 -8.57
C GLN A 51 5.20 2.62 -7.62
N LEU A 52 4.92 1.44 -8.15
CA LEU A 52 4.87 0.21 -7.36
C LEU A 52 6.24 -0.11 -6.75
N ILE A 53 7.30 -0.01 -7.56
CA ILE A 53 8.67 -0.28 -7.12
C ILE A 53 9.07 0.68 -6.01
N ASN A 54 8.85 1.97 -6.21
CA ASN A 54 9.20 2.99 -5.22
C ASN A 54 8.45 2.78 -3.91
N TYR A 55 7.17 2.47 -3.99
CA TYR A 55 6.38 2.21 -2.80
C TYR A 55 6.87 0.96 -2.09
N PHE A 56 7.16 -0.11 -2.83
CA PHE A 56 7.62 -1.36 -2.23
C PHE A 56 8.96 -1.18 -1.53
N GLN A 57 9.87 -0.41 -2.10
CA GLN A 57 11.17 -0.14 -1.48
C GLN A 57 11.01 0.58 -0.14
N GLY A 58 10.14 1.59 -0.09
CA GLY A 58 9.83 2.28 1.16
C GLY A 58 9.15 1.38 2.18
N PHE A 59 8.20 0.58 1.71
CA PHE A 59 7.49 -0.40 2.53
C PHE A 59 8.49 -1.38 3.15
N ARG A 60 9.38 -1.92 2.34
CA ARG A 60 10.40 -2.86 2.76
C ARG A 60 11.34 -2.25 3.79
N THR A 61 11.81 -1.03 3.55
CA THR A 61 12.68 -0.32 4.48
C THR A 61 12.01 -0.16 5.84
N GLY A 62 10.73 0.22 5.85
CA GLY A 62 9.98 0.33 7.10
C GLY A 62 9.84 -0.99 7.83
N LYS A 63 9.55 -2.06 7.11
CA LYS A 63 9.44 -3.40 7.72
C LYS A 63 10.76 -3.86 8.33
N GLU A 64 11.86 -3.67 7.61
CA GLU A 64 13.18 -4.08 8.08
C GLU A 64 13.62 -3.26 9.28
N TRP A 65 13.26 -2.00 9.35
CA TRP A 65 13.52 -1.16 10.51
C TRP A 65 12.85 -1.73 11.77
N PHE A 66 11.59 -2.14 11.67
CA PHE A 66 10.85 -2.69 12.79
C PHE A 66 11.27 -4.12 13.14
N ASN A 67 11.81 -4.86 12.20
CA ASN A 67 12.25 -6.24 12.42
C ASN A 67 13.65 -6.33 13.04
N LYS A 68 14.22 -5.22 13.47
CA LYS A 68 15.46 -5.16 14.26
C LYS A 68 16.63 -5.90 13.62
N GLY A 69 16.84 -5.66 12.35
CA GLY A 69 17.99 -6.20 11.64
C GLY A 69 17.71 -7.46 10.84
N GLU A 70 16.50 -7.96 10.85
CA GLU A 70 16.12 -9.00 9.91
C GLU A 70 15.91 -8.37 8.54
N VAL A 71 16.69 -8.80 7.55
CA VAL A 71 16.65 -8.25 6.21
C VAL A 71 16.20 -9.35 5.25
N LYS A 72 15.19 -9.05 4.44
CA LYS A 72 14.72 -9.98 3.42
C LYS A 72 15.60 -9.93 2.19
N ALA A 73 15.67 -11.04 1.48
CA ALA A 73 16.40 -11.12 0.23
C ALA A 73 15.93 -10.06 -0.77
N ASN A 74 16.84 -9.57 -1.58
CA ASN A 74 16.49 -8.63 -2.63
C ASN A 74 15.58 -9.30 -3.65
N VAL A 75 14.64 -8.49 -4.16
CA VAL A 75 13.80 -8.93 -5.26
C VAL A 75 14.68 -9.11 -6.49
N ALA A 76 14.71 -10.32 -7.04
CA ALA A 76 15.53 -10.62 -8.19
C ALA A 76 15.11 -9.84 -9.43
N SER A 77 13.80 -9.53 -9.52
CA SER A 77 13.22 -8.81 -10.65
C SER A 77 11.99 -8.05 -10.19
N TYR A 78 11.94 -6.76 -10.51
CA TYR A 78 10.74 -5.97 -10.23
C TYR A 78 9.57 -6.38 -11.14
N GLU A 79 9.85 -7.05 -12.23
CA GLU A 79 8.81 -7.66 -13.04
C GLU A 79 8.08 -8.76 -12.27
N GLN A 80 8.79 -9.55 -11.49
CA GLN A 80 8.18 -10.55 -10.61
C GLN A 80 7.26 -9.91 -9.58
N LEU A 81 7.67 -8.79 -9.01
CA LEU A 81 6.82 -8.03 -8.08
C LEU A 81 5.54 -7.59 -8.77
N PHE A 82 5.66 -7.00 -9.95
CA PHE A 82 4.51 -6.55 -10.72
C PHE A 82 3.57 -7.69 -11.07
N LEU A 83 4.11 -8.81 -11.56
CA LEU A 83 3.32 -9.98 -11.91
C LEU A 83 2.61 -10.57 -10.70
N PHE A 84 3.29 -10.63 -9.56
CA PHE A 84 2.67 -11.12 -8.33
C PHE A 84 1.49 -10.24 -7.92
N VAL A 85 1.70 -8.92 -7.94
CA VAL A 85 0.66 -7.97 -7.56
C VAL A 85 -0.55 -8.11 -8.49
N MET A 86 -0.31 -8.14 -9.80
CA MET A 86 -1.42 -8.23 -10.75
C MET A 86 -2.15 -9.57 -10.64
N ASN A 87 -1.43 -10.68 -10.56
CA ASN A 87 -2.05 -12.00 -10.45
C ASN A 87 -2.86 -12.13 -9.15
N THR A 88 -2.34 -11.61 -8.05
CA THR A 88 -3.05 -11.65 -6.76
C THR A 88 -4.26 -10.74 -6.78
N CYS A 89 -4.13 -9.56 -7.37
CA CYS A 89 -5.25 -8.61 -7.48
C CYS A 89 -6.37 -9.10 -8.41
N PHE A 90 -6.06 -9.92 -9.41
CA PHE A 90 -7.09 -10.47 -10.28
C PHE A 90 -8.02 -11.43 -9.59
N GLN A 91 -7.61 -12.02 -8.49
CA GLN A 91 -8.49 -12.92 -7.75
C GLN A 91 -9.66 -12.14 -7.17
N THR A 92 -10.86 -12.66 -7.36
CA THR A 92 -12.11 -11.97 -6.98
C THR A 92 -12.13 -11.59 -5.50
N GLU A 93 -11.62 -12.47 -4.64
CA GLU A 93 -11.58 -12.26 -3.21
C GLU A 93 -10.65 -11.12 -2.77
N ASN A 94 -9.74 -10.69 -3.64
CA ASN A 94 -8.75 -9.66 -3.31
C ASN A 94 -9.07 -8.29 -3.90
N ARG A 95 -10.15 -8.16 -4.65
CA ARG A 95 -10.43 -6.93 -5.40
C ARG A 95 -10.59 -5.69 -4.52
N ASP A 96 -11.08 -5.87 -3.31
CA ASP A 96 -11.27 -4.78 -2.35
C ASP A 96 -10.08 -4.59 -1.41
N LYS A 97 -9.04 -5.41 -1.55
CA LYS A 97 -7.87 -5.32 -0.68
C LYS A 97 -6.96 -4.18 -1.13
N PRO A 98 -6.36 -3.44 -0.18
CA PRO A 98 -5.39 -2.41 -0.54
C PRO A 98 -4.07 -3.03 -1.02
N LEU A 99 -3.38 -2.32 -1.90
CA LEU A 99 -2.09 -2.79 -2.40
C LEU A 99 -1.07 -3.03 -1.29
N ALA A 100 -1.09 -2.22 -0.23
CA ALA A 100 -0.21 -2.43 0.91
C ALA A 100 -0.36 -3.84 1.49
N TRP A 101 -1.59 -4.37 1.53
CA TRP A 101 -1.84 -5.73 2.01
C TRP A 101 -1.23 -6.77 1.06
N ILE A 102 -1.40 -6.57 -0.24
CA ILE A 102 -0.83 -7.47 -1.26
C ILE A 102 0.71 -7.45 -1.18
N LEU A 103 1.29 -6.26 -1.04
CA LEU A 103 2.74 -6.12 -0.93
C LEU A 103 3.29 -6.77 0.34
N ASN A 104 2.52 -6.75 1.41
CA ASN A 104 2.91 -7.45 2.64
C ASN A 104 2.99 -8.96 2.42
N ILE A 105 2.04 -9.53 1.68
CA ILE A 105 2.08 -10.95 1.34
C ILE A 105 3.36 -11.26 0.54
N PHE A 106 3.66 -10.45 -0.45
CA PHE A 106 4.87 -10.62 -1.25
C PHE A 106 6.12 -10.55 -0.38
N TYR A 107 6.18 -9.54 0.50
CA TYR A 107 7.31 -9.36 1.41
C TYR A 107 7.52 -10.57 2.31
N GLU A 108 6.44 -11.10 2.88
CA GLU A 108 6.53 -12.24 3.80
C GLU A 108 6.99 -13.52 3.10
N GLN A 109 6.83 -13.61 1.78
CA GLN A 109 7.31 -14.75 1.00
C GLN A 109 8.79 -14.66 0.65
N LEU A 110 9.41 -13.50 0.82
CA LEU A 110 10.85 -13.35 0.58
C LEU A 110 11.62 -14.06 1.67
N GLU A 111 12.71 -14.72 1.27
CA GLU A 111 13.57 -15.38 2.24
C GLU A 111 14.33 -14.33 3.07
N THR A 112 14.57 -14.66 4.34
CA THR A 112 15.42 -13.81 5.18
C THR A 112 16.85 -13.95 4.73
N ASP A 113 17.47 -12.83 4.36
CA ASP A 113 18.83 -12.80 3.82
C ASP A 113 19.86 -12.63 4.93
N VAL A 114 19.60 -11.68 5.83
CA VAL A 114 20.53 -11.38 6.94
C VAL A 114 19.70 -11.15 8.21
N ILE A 115 20.19 -11.71 9.32
CA ILE A 115 19.69 -11.40 10.66
C ILE A 115 20.82 -10.70 11.41
N LEU A 116 20.62 -9.40 11.68
CA LEU A 116 21.57 -8.60 12.44
C LEU A 116 21.26 -8.74 13.93
N LYS A 117 22.25 -9.08 14.71
CA LYS A 117 22.06 -9.23 16.17
C LYS A 117 22.52 -7.98 16.90
#